data_0bd4d46a1756b235275e43df31fb6742
#
_entry.id   0bd4d46a1756b235275e43df31fb6742
#
_cell.length_a   1.000
_cell.length_b   1.000
_cell.length_c   1.000
_cell.angle_alpha   90.00
_cell.angle_beta   90.00
_cell.angle_gamma   90.00
#
_symmetry.space_group_name_H-M   'P 1'
#
loop_
_entity.id
_entity.type
_entity.pdbx_description
1 polymer ?
#
loop_
_entity_poly.entity_id
_entity_poly.type
_entity_poly.pdbx_seq_one_letter_code
_entity_poly.pdbx_strand_id
1 'polypeptide(L)'
;MDAGLIVVPPGEGHRVGNVEFLARTADTPRFTFGIIEIPPGRVLESHVHAGEDDAFYILEGEMTFTSGERTARATPGTFVLAPSGVEHGFRNDGDVPVRMLNLHAPAGFDLRIGLPPGP
;
A
#
# COMPACT_ATOMS: atom_id res chain seq x y z
N MET A 1 -22.85 -2.74 21.75
CA MET A 1 -22.51 -2.48 20.37
C MET A 1 -21.79 -1.15 20.22
N ASP A 2 -20.68 -1.22 19.67
CA ASP A 2 -19.84 -0.06 19.57
C ASP A 2 -19.88 0.50 18.14
N ALA A 3 -20.47 1.67 17.98
CA ALA A 3 -20.51 2.37 16.71
C ALA A 3 -19.37 3.40 16.62
N GLY A 4 -18.37 3.27 17.47
CA GLY A 4 -17.32 4.25 17.55
C GLY A 4 -16.10 3.92 16.73
N LEU A 5 -14.97 4.18 17.31
CA LEU A 5 -13.68 4.04 16.64
C LEU A 5 -13.36 2.58 16.34
N ILE A 6 -12.67 2.40 15.21
CA ILE A 6 -12.03 1.14 14.88
C ILE A 6 -10.58 1.29 15.30
N VAL A 7 -10.12 0.43 16.19
CA VAL A 7 -8.76 0.48 16.72
C VAL A 7 -8.07 -0.84 16.42
N VAL A 8 -6.92 -0.77 15.77
CA VAL A 8 -6.14 -1.95 15.42
C VAL A 8 -4.79 -1.86 16.11
N PRO A 9 -4.57 -2.64 17.18
CA PRO A 9 -3.28 -2.64 17.86
C PRO A 9 -2.15 -3.12 16.96
N PRO A 10 -0.89 -2.83 17.30
CA PRO A 10 0.24 -3.25 16.48
C PRO A 10 0.20 -4.75 16.14
N GLY A 11 0.34 -5.07 14.86
CA GLY A 11 0.39 -6.45 14.38
C GLY A 11 -0.95 -7.17 14.30
N GLU A 12 -2.05 -6.51 14.63
CA GLU A 12 -3.36 -7.16 14.68
C GLU A 12 -4.26 -6.85 13.47
N GLY A 13 -3.69 -6.33 12.40
CA GLY A 13 -4.42 -6.11 11.16
C GLY A 13 -4.73 -7.42 10.43
N HIS A 14 -5.42 -7.31 9.33
CA HIS A 14 -5.80 -8.46 8.51
C HIS A 14 -4.75 -8.67 7.42
N ARG A 15 -4.14 -9.85 7.39
CA ARG A 15 -3.02 -10.14 6.49
C ARG A 15 -3.44 -10.87 5.23
N VAL A 16 -2.92 -10.38 4.11
CA VAL A 16 -2.94 -11.08 2.83
C VAL A 16 -1.56 -10.93 2.23
N GLY A 17 -0.84 -12.05 2.06
CA GLY A 17 0.50 -12.00 1.53
C GLY A 17 1.41 -11.09 2.35
N ASN A 18 1.99 -10.10 1.69
CA ASN A 18 2.92 -9.16 2.31
C ASN A 18 2.24 -7.86 2.78
N VAL A 19 0.91 -7.85 2.86
CA VAL A 19 0.15 -6.67 3.30
C VAL A 19 -0.59 -6.98 4.59
N GLU A 20 -0.46 -6.07 5.55
CA GLU A 20 -1.30 -6.07 6.75
C GLU A 20 -2.28 -4.92 6.62
N PHE A 21 -3.57 -5.21 6.42
CA PHE A 21 -4.60 -4.17 6.30
C PHE A 21 -5.03 -3.68 7.67
N LEU A 22 -4.90 -2.38 7.89
CA LEU A 22 -5.35 -1.70 9.10
C LEU A 22 -6.75 -1.12 8.89
N ALA A 23 -7.08 -0.71 7.67
CA ALA A 23 -8.44 -0.34 7.27
C ALA A 23 -8.79 -1.10 6.02
N ARG A 24 -9.94 -1.77 6.04
CA ARG A 24 -10.42 -2.61 4.95
C ARG A 24 -11.65 -1.99 4.30
N THR A 25 -12.03 -2.51 3.14
CA THR A 25 -13.28 -2.11 2.50
C THR A 25 -14.48 -2.35 3.42
N ALA A 26 -14.43 -3.39 4.25
CA ALA A 26 -15.49 -3.66 5.23
C ALA A 26 -15.60 -2.56 6.31
N ASP A 27 -14.54 -1.81 6.53
CA ASP A 27 -14.52 -0.76 7.56
C ASP A 27 -14.99 0.59 7.02
N THR A 28 -14.63 0.90 5.78
CA THR A 28 -15.00 2.15 5.11
C THR A 28 -14.92 2.00 3.59
N PRO A 29 -15.86 2.58 2.84
CA PRO A 29 -15.78 2.56 1.38
C PRO A 29 -14.81 3.59 0.80
N ARG A 30 -14.20 4.43 1.63
CA ARG A 30 -13.42 5.57 1.15
C ARG A 30 -11.98 5.25 0.85
N PHE A 31 -11.40 4.25 1.54
CA PHE A 31 -10.00 3.86 1.34
C PHE A 31 -9.71 2.52 1.98
N THR A 32 -8.59 1.92 1.57
CA THR A 32 -7.94 0.88 2.36
C THR A 32 -6.59 1.43 2.80
N PHE A 33 -6.11 0.99 3.97
CA PHE A 33 -4.85 1.45 4.52
C PHE A 33 -4.12 0.25 5.10
N GLY A 34 -2.87 0.08 4.69
CA GLY A 34 -2.11 -1.09 5.11
C GLY A 34 -0.64 -0.80 5.26
N ILE A 35 0.06 -1.79 5.82
CA ILE A 35 1.50 -1.84 5.88
C ILE A 35 1.94 -2.93 4.91
N ILE A 36 2.83 -2.58 3.98
CA ILE A 36 3.38 -3.53 3.01
C ILE A 36 4.84 -3.76 3.33
N GLU A 37 5.27 -5.02 3.27
CA GLU A 37 6.67 -5.36 3.38
C GLU A 37 7.15 -5.92 2.04
N ILE A 38 8.14 -5.27 1.44
CA ILE A 38 8.67 -5.64 0.13
C ILE A 38 10.07 -6.21 0.31
N PRO A 39 10.26 -7.52 0.06
CA PRO A 39 11.58 -8.11 0.20
C PRO A 39 12.58 -7.59 -0.83
N PRO A 40 13.90 -7.72 -0.56
CA PRO A 40 14.92 -7.35 -1.54
C PRO A 40 14.70 -8.04 -2.88
N GLY A 41 14.88 -7.31 -3.97
CA GLY A 41 14.77 -7.84 -5.32
C GLY A 41 13.35 -7.90 -5.88
N ARG A 42 12.34 -7.63 -5.07
CA ARG A 42 10.96 -7.64 -5.55
C ARG A 42 10.70 -6.44 -6.46
N VAL A 43 10.04 -6.73 -7.58
CA VAL A 43 9.63 -5.72 -8.54
C VAL A 43 8.11 -5.77 -8.70
N LEU A 44 7.47 -4.61 -8.61
CA LEU A 44 6.08 -4.46 -9.02
C LEU A 44 6.09 -3.75 -10.36
N GLU A 45 5.62 -4.45 -11.39
CA GLU A 45 5.59 -3.91 -12.74
C GLU A 45 4.70 -2.67 -12.82
N SER A 46 5.02 -1.82 -13.77
CA SER A 46 4.26 -0.59 -14.01
C SER A 46 2.81 -0.92 -14.36
N HIS A 47 1.90 -0.21 -13.73
CA HIS A 47 0.46 -0.41 -13.91
C HIS A 47 -0.26 0.91 -13.70
N VAL A 48 -1.55 0.93 -14.06
CA VAL A 48 -2.40 2.12 -13.95
C VAL A 48 -3.66 1.74 -13.19
N HIS A 49 -4.03 2.58 -12.21
CA HIS A 49 -5.32 2.47 -11.54
C HIS A 49 -6.23 3.59 -12.01
N ALA A 50 -7.27 3.24 -12.76
CA ALA A 50 -8.28 4.23 -13.18
C ALA A 50 -9.25 4.47 -12.03
N GLY A 51 -9.46 5.74 -11.67
CA GLY A 51 -10.41 6.11 -10.63
C GLY A 51 -9.93 5.85 -9.20
N GLU A 52 -8.64 5.64 -9.02
CA GLU A 52 -8.08 5.27 -7.71
C GLU A 52 -6.75 5.98 -7.49
N ASP A 53 -6.60 6.60 -6.33
CA ASP A 53 -5.32 7.15 -5.90
C ASP A 53 -4.57 6.10 -5.10
N ASP A 54 -3.25 6.06 -5.25
CA ASP A 54 -2.38 5.10 -4.58
C ASP A 54 -1.25 5.88 -3.93
N ALA A 55 -1.17 5.84 -2.60
CA ALA A 55 -0.21 6.62 -1.84
C ALA A 55 0.65 5.72 -0.97
N PHE A 56 1.90 6.14 -0.78
CA PHE A 56 2.91 5.39 -0.04
C PHE A 56 3.68 6.30 0.88
N TYR A 57 4.07 5.77 2.03
CA TYR A 57 4.94 6.46 2.97
C TYR A 57 5.96 5.46 3.50
N ILE A 58 7.24 5.72 3.27
CA ILE A 58 8.32 4.79 3.60
C ILE A 58 8.63 4.84 5.09
N LEU A 59 8.58 3.68 5.74
CA LEU A 59 8.93 3.54 7.15
C LEU A 59 10.36 3.04 7.33
N GLU A 60 10.75 2.04 6.53
CA GLU A 60 12.08 1.41 6.62
C GLU A 60 12.52 0.98 5.24
N GLY A 61 13.83 1.01 5.00
CA GLY A 61 14.40 0.65 3.72
C GLY A 61 14.32 1.76 2.70
N GLU A 62 14.61 1.43 1.45
CA GLU A 62 14.65 2.41 0.37
C GLU A 62 14.04 1.80 -0.86
N MET A 63 13.03 2.48 -1.41
CA MET A 63 12.29 1.99 -2.57
C MET A 63 12.57 2.87 -3.78
N THR A 64 12.69 2.25 -4.95
CA THR A 64 12.74 2.97 -6.21
C THR A 64 11.36 2.91 -6.86
N PHE A 65 10.71 4.06 -6.99
CA PHE A 65 9.44 4.17 -7.70
C PHE A 65 9.69 4.54 -9.15
N THR A 66 8.84 4.02 -10.04
CA THR A 66 8.94 4.27 -11.47
C THR A 66 7.61 4.79 -12.01
N SER A 67 7.66 5.69 -12.98
CA SER A 67 6.49 6.19 -13.69
C SER A 67 6.95 6.51 -15.11
N GLY A 68 6.63 5.61 -16.04
CA GLY A 68 7.20 5.69 -17.38
C GLY A 68 8.73 5.59 -17.32
N GLU A 69 9.42 6.58 -17.87
CA GLU A 69 10.89 6.62 -17.85
C GLU A 69 11.44 7.34 -16.62
N ARG A 70 10.56 7.88 -15.77
CA ARG A 70 11.00 8.59 -14.56
C ARG A 70 11.17 7.60 -13.42
N THR A 71 12.20 7.84 -12.61
CA THR A 71 12.41 7.09 -11.37
C THR A 71 12.59 8.07 -10.21
N ALA A 72 12.20 7.62 -9.03
CA ALA A 72 12.38 8.38 -7.80
C ALA A 72 12.76 7.44 -6.68
N ARG A 73 13.82 7.79 -5.94
CA ARG A 73 14.23 7.01 -4.76
C ARG A 73 13.50 7.58 -3.54
N ALA A 74 12.95 6.68 -2.75
CA ALA A 74 12.19 7.04 -1.57
C ALA A 74 12.84 6.41 -0.35
N THR A 75 13.40 7.25 0.51
CA THR A 75 14.00 6.87 1.79
C THR A 75 12.97 7.00 2.91
N PRO A 76 13.25 6.51 4.13
CA PRO A 76 12.31 6.64 5.25
C PRO A 76 11.85 8.09 5.45
N GLY A 77 10.54 8.27 5.59
CA GLY A 77 9.94 9.59 5.69
C GLY A 77 9.50 10.21 4.37
N THR A 78 9.73 9.53 3.26
CA THR A 78 9.30 10.01 1.93
C THR A 78 7.86 9.60 1.66
N PHE A 79 7.07 10.55 1.16
CA PHE A 79 5.71 10.31 0.70
C PHE A 79 5.68 10.30 -0.82
N VAL A 80 4.99 9.31 -1.39
CA VAL A 80 4.81 9.17 -2.84
C VAL A 80 3.33 9.02 -3.12
N LEU A 81 2.82 9.81 -4.06
CA LEU A 81 1.44 9.70 -4.50
C LEU A 81 1.41 9.39 -5.99
N ALA A 82 0.71 8.32 -6.34
CA ALA A 82 0.35 8.01 -7.72
C ALA A 82 -1.13 8.33 -7.89
N PRO A 83 -1.47 9.52 -8.42
CA PRO A 83 -2.87 9.88 -8.63
C PRO A 83 -3.54 8.95 -9.64
N SER A 84 -4.88 8.92 -9.59
CA SER A 84 -5.68 8.17 -10.55
C SER A 84 -5.18 8.41 -11.99
N GLY A 85 -4.99 7.32 -12.73
CA GLY A 85 -4.57 7.38 -14.12
C GLY A 85 -3.07 7.54 -14.35
N VAL A 86 -2.29 7.71 -13.29
CA VAL A 86 -0.83 7.84 -13.42
C VAL A 86 -0.18 6.47 -13.35
N GLU A 87 0.56 6.12 -14.38
CA GLU A 87 1.33 4.87 -14.43
C GLU A 87 2.38 4.85 -13.33
N HIS A 88 2.48 3.74 -12.62
CA HIS A 88 3.48 3.61 -11.56
C HIS A 88 3.84 2.15 -11.29
N GLY A 89 5.04 1.96 -10.78
CA GLY A 89 5.56 0.70 -10.30
C GLY A 89 6.65 0.98 -9.29
N PHE A 90 7.28 -0.07 -8.77
CA PHE A 90 8.41 0.10 -7.84
C PHE A 90 9.28 -1.15 -7.82
N ARG A 91 10.47 -1.00 -7.30
CA ARG A 91 11.38 -2.13 -7.06
C ARG A 91 12.22 -1.87 -5.82
N ASN A 92 12.51 -2.94 -5.11
CA ASN A 92 13.45 -2.88 -3.98
C ASN A 92 14.83 -3.32 -4.49
N ASP A 93 15.68 -2.35 -4.80
CA ASP A 93 17.03 -2.59 -5.30
C ASP A 93 18.05 -2.79 -4.16
N GLY A 94 17.61 -2.67 -2.91
CA GLY A 94 18.48 -2.81 -1.75
C GLY A 94 18.64 -4.23 -1.29
N ASP A 95 19.27 -4.39 -0.14
CA ASP A 95 19.54 -5.69 0.46
C ASP A 95 18.76 -5.92 1.76
N VAL A 96 17.87 -5.00 2.11
CA VAL A 96 16.98 -5.14 3.27
C VAL A 96 15.54 -4.96 2.82
N PRO A 97 14.56 -5.51 3.58
CA PRO A 97 13.16 -5.30 3.26
C PRO A 97 12.77 -3.83 3.37
N VAL A 98 11.81 -3.42 2.54
CA VAL A 98 11.18 -2.11 2.66
C VAL A 98 9.85 -2.29 3.37
N ARG A 99 9.60 -1.46 4.39
CA ARG A 99 8.28 -1.36 5.03
C ARG A 99 7.71 -0.01 4.68
N MET A 100 6.47 0.00 4.24
CA MET A 100 5.81 1.24 3.86
C MET A 100 4.33 1.19 4.15
N LEU A 101 3.76 2.35 4.46
CA LEU A 101 2.32 2.52 4.53
C LEU A 101 1.79 2.65 3.12
N ASN A 102 0.60 2.12 2.89
CA ASN A 102 -0.06 2.21 1.59
C ASN A 102 -1.52 2.55 1.77
N LEU A 103 -1.99 3.51 1.00
CA LEU A 103 -3.38 3.94 1.01
C LEU A 103 -3.92 3.90 -0.41
N HIS A 104 -5.03 3.19 -0.61
CA HIS A 104 -5.79 3.18 -1.86
C HIS A 104 -7.13 3.85 -1.61
N ALA A 105 -7.49 4.81 -2.43
CA ALA A 105 -8.77 5.51 -2.32
C ALA A 105 -9.42 5.64 -3.71
N PRO A 106 -10.65 5.17 -3.88
CA PRO A 106 -11.53 4.56 -2.89
C PRO A 106 -11.08 3.16 -2.46
N ALA A 107 -11.83 2.54 -1.55
CA ALA A 107 -11.55 1.19 -1.07
C ALA A 107 -11.70 0.16 -2.20
N GLY A 108 -11.33 -1.10 -1.92
CA GLY A 108 -11.45 -2.20 -2.86
C GLY A 108 -10.17 -3.02 -3.04
N PHE A 109 -9.03 -2.44 -2.73
CA PHE A 109 -7.75 -3.11 -2.96
C PHE A 109 -7.63 -4.42 -2.19
N ASP A 110 -8.07 -4.47 -0.94
CA ASP A 110 -8.03 -5.68 -0.13
C ASP A 110 -8.80 -6.83 -0.77
N LEU A 111 -9.96 -6.52 -1.36
CA LEU A 111 -10.79 -7.54 -2.00
C LEU A 111 -10.12 -8.05 -3.28
N ARG A 112 -9.46 -7.15 -4.03
CA ARG A 112 -8.80 -7.53 -5.28
C ARG A 112 -7.64 -8.49 -5.06
N ILE A 113 -6.94 -8.40 -3.93
CA ILE A 113 -5.81 -9.27 -3.66
C ILE A 113 -6.17 -10.47 -2.78
N GLY A 114 -7.44 -10.62 -2.44
CA GLY A 114 -7.95 -11.87 -1.88
C GLY A 114 -8.38 -11.86 -0.43
N LEU A 115 -8.41 -10.71 0.24
CA LEU A 115 -8.97 -10.66 1.60
C LEU A 115 -10.48 -10.87 1.51
N PRO A 116 -11.05 -11.82 2.29
CA PRO A 116 -12.49 -12.03 2.26
C PRO A 116 -13.25 -10.78 2.68
N PRO A 117 -14.43 -10.51 2.08
CA PRO A 117 -15.27 -9.41 2.52
C PRO A 117 -15.87 -9.73 3.89
N GLY A 118 -16.14 -8.67 4.64
CA GLY A 118 -16.80 -8.79 5.91
C GLY A 118 -15.87 -8.96 7.08
N PRO A 119 -16.43 -9.05 8.25
CA PRO A 119 -15.68 -9.12 9.50
C PRO A 119 -15.00 -10.46 9.70
#